data_b3912720d55dd79e8e648078cefb97d6
#
_entry.id   b3912720d55dd79e8e648078cefb97d6
#
_cell.length_a   1.000
_cell.length_b   1.000
_cell.length_c   1.000
_cell.angle_alpha   90.00
_cell.angle_beta   90.00
_cell.angle_gamma   90.00
#
_symmetry.space_group_name_H-M   'P 1'
#
loop_
_entity.id
_entity.type
_entity.pdbx_description
1 polymer ?
#
loop_
_entity_poly.entity_id
_entity_poly.type
_entity_poly.pdbx_seq_one_letter_code
_entity_poly.pdbx_strand_id
1 'polypeptide(L)'
;APPAPINNDPVLTGTPATLADGQQNNSYTIYHDQLLQGFTDPDGDFLSVEQGSLNVNNGTISYEPLLHQYTFTPDTDFSGQVDISYNVIDDNGGSFNATNSFNINVPQAREYTARDSQGNIHLVFDQDDYGYARDAQGNVTAISYGEQVRSGMWGSDWRIMAAENIDGINSVIWKASDYYGGPDSFWLSLHDQNWEFYDSRDPGWPGDPRYGETPDDQFYITETDFNIDFNNDGTIGAPPAPPAPINNDPVLTGTPATLADGQQN
;
A
#
# COMPACT_ATOMS: atom_id res chain seq x y z
N ALA A 1 24.87 70.78 -6.35
CA ALA A 1 24.33 69.55 -5.74
C ALA A 1 25.37 68.45 -5.85
N PRO A 2 25.57 67.59 -4.85
CA PRO A 2 26.40 66.43 -5.02
C PRO A 2 25.82 65.49 -6.14
N PRO A 3 26.65 64.75 -6.87
CA PRO A 3 26.15 63.80 -7.84
C PRO A 3 25.22 62.78 -7.15
N ALA A 4 24.21 62.35 -7.86
CA ALA A 4 23.36 61.29 -7.36
C ALA A 4 24.20 60.02 -7.07
N PRO A 5 23.88 59.21 -6.04
CA PRO A 5 24.54 57.93 -5.82
C PRO A 5 24.46 57.07 -7.09
N ILE A 6 25.53 56.38 -7.41
CA ILE A 6 25.55 55.44 -8.54
C ILE A 6 24.92 54.17 -8.01
N ASN A 7 23.84 53.70 -8.64
CA ASN A 7 23.25 52.40 -8.35
C ASN A 7 24.16 51.25 -8.87
N ASN A 8 24.34 50.22 -8.05
CA ASN A 8 25.04 49.02 -8.45
C ASN A 8 24.00 47.88 -8.63
N ASP A 9 24.22 47.04 -9.63
CA ASP A 9 23.33 45.90 -9.89
C ASP A 9 23.37 44.84 -8.77
N PRO A 10 22.27 44.08 -8.57
CA PRO A 10 22.27 42.91 -7.72
C PRO A 10 23.39 41.93 -8.07
N VAL A 11 23.95 41.24 -7.07
CA VAL A 11 25.05 40.29 -7.25
C VAL A 11 24.76 38.97 -6.52
N LEU A 12 25.18 37.86 -7.10
CA LEU A 12 25.14 36.56 -6.44
C LEU A 12 26.41 36.37 -5.59
N THR A 13 26.28 36.54 -4.28
CA THR A 13 27.40 36.45 -3.33
C THR A 13 27.36 35.16 -2.50
N GLY A 14 26.19 34.55 -2.38
CA GLY A 14 25.95 33.29 -1.66
C GLY A 14 25.66 32.14 -2.58
N THR A 15 25.14 31.03 -1.99
CA THR A 15 24.72 29.83 -2.72
C THR A 15 23.23 29.96 -3.06
N PRO A 16 22.84 29.81 -4.35
CA PRO A 16 21.43 29.71 -4.74
C PRO A 16 20.72 28.58 -4.03
N ALA A 17 19.40 28.69 -3.89
CA ALA A 17 18.59 27.58 -3.36
C ALA A 17 18.73 26.33 -4.21
N THR A 18 18.88 25.19 -3.57
CA THR A 18 18.63 23.90 -4.20
C THR A 18 17.12 23.67 -4.24
N LEU A 19 16.54 23.66 -5.43
CA LEU A 19 15.14 23.34 -5.62
C LEU A 19 14.95 21.83 -5.50
N ALA A 20 13.88 21.41 -4.79
CA ALA A 20 13.55 19.99 -4.67
C ALA A 20 13.05 19.44 -6.01
N ASP A 21 13.21 18.14 -6.23
CA ASP A 21 12.69 17.47 -7.42
C ASP A 21 11.15 17.44 -7.41
N GLY A 22 10.54 17.63 -8.57
CA GLY A 22 9.13 17.45 -8.83
C GLY A 22 8.82 16.05 -9.38
N GLN A 23 7.55 15.80 -9.67
CA GLN A 23 7.08 14.54 -10.25
C GLN A 23 6.36 14.78 -11.57
N GLN A 24 6.50 13.84 -12.48
CA GLN A 24 5.85 13.80 -13.79
C GLN A 24 4.33 14.00 -13.66
N ASN A 25 3.76 14.83 -14.54
CA ASN A 25 2.33 15.15 -14.58
C ASN A 25 1.77 15.85 -13.33
N ASN A 26 2.62 16.21 -12.36
CA ASN A 26 2.22 16.96 -11.17
C ASN A 26 2.78 18.38 -11.23
N SER A 27 1.96 19.36 -10.80
CA SER A 27 2.43 20.73 -10.65
C SER A 27 3.48 20.84 -9.55
N TYR A 28 4.45 21.73 -9.75
CA TYR A 28 5.56 21.97 -8.83
C TYR A 28 5.58 23.43 -8.39
N THR A 29 5.70 23.69 -7.10
CA THR A 29 5.70 25.05 -6.54
C THR A 29 7.12 25.53 -6.26
N ILE A 30 7.45 26.75 -6.74
CA ILE A 30 8.68 27.46 -6.48
C ILE A 30 8.32 28.73 -5.71
N TYR A 31 8.90 28.91 -4.52
CA TYR A 31 8.67 30.11 -3.74
C TYR A 31 9.60 31.25 -4.19
N HIS A 32 9.06 32.46 -4.19
CA HIS A 32 9.79 33.67 -4.58
C HIS A 32 11.13 33.82 -3.82
N ASP A 33 11.13 33.55 -2.51
CA ASP A 33 12.32 33.69 -1.68
C ASP A 33 13.42 32.65 -2.02
N GLN A 34 13.05 31.48 -2.59
CA GLN A 34 14.04 30.50 -3.06
C GLN A 34 14.82 31.05 -4.27
N LEU A 35 14.18 31.84 -5.13
CA LEU A 35 14.81 32.43 -6.29
C LEU A 35 15.75 33.60 -5.93
N LEU A 36 15.54 34.25 -4.79
CA LEU A 36 16.39 35.34 -4.28
C LEU A 36 17.52 34.84 -3.37
N GLN A 37 17.51 33.55 -2.98
CA GLN A 37 18.54 33.06 -2.09
C GLN A 37 19.93 33.16 -2.68
N GLY A 38 20.84 33.73 -1.90
CA GLY A 38 22.24 33.94 -2.27
C GLY A 38 22.52 35.28 -2.97
N PHE A 39 21.48 36.02 -3.35
CA PHE A 39 21.64 37.35 -3.92
C PHE A 39 21.75 38.42 -2.83
N THR A 40 22.55 39.45 -3.11
CA THR A 40 22.69 40.68 -2.29
C THR A 40 22.79 41.85 -3.21
N ASP A 41 22.45 43.03 -2.67
CA ASP A 41 22.68 44.29 -3.34
C ASP A 41 23.84 45.03 -2.66
N PRO A 42 24.83 45.59 -3.44
CA PRO A 42 25.94 46.34 -2.86
C PRO A 42 25.54 47.63 -2.18
N ASP A 43 24.44 48.24 -2.60
CA ASP A 43 23.92 49.49 -2.02
C ASP A 43 22.92 49.22 -0.88
N GLY A 44 22.52 47.95 -0.70
CA GLY A 44 21.57 47.51 0.31
C GLY A 44 20.13 47.69 -0.11
N ASP A 45 19.87 47.76 -1.41
CA ASP A 45 18.55 47.91 -1.99
C ASP A 45 17.71 46.62 -1.89
N PHE A 46 16.39 46.73 -1.97
CA PHE A 46 15.47 45.64 -1.92
C PHE A 46 15.50 44.84 -3.23
N LEU A 47 15.67 43.49 -3.10
CA LEU A 47 15.69 42.62 -4.25
C LEU A 47 14.32 41.95 -4.50
N SER A 48 14.00 41.81 -5.76
CA SER A 48 12.83 41.05 -6.20
C SER A 48 13.09 40.31 -7.51
N VAL A 49 12.24 39.33 -7.84
CA VAL A 49 12.22 38.72 -9.17
C VAL A 49 11.35 39.55 -10.09
N GLU A 50 11.91 40.00 -11.21
CA GLU A 50 11.19 40.82 -12.19
C GLU A 50 9.97 40.08 -12.72
N GLN A 51 8.78 40.70 -12.61
CA GLN A 51 7.53 40.08 -13.03
C GLN A 51 7.54 39.77 -14.52
N GLY A 52 7.26 38.52 -14.89
CA GLY A 52 7.23 38.03 -16.28
C GLY A 52 8.62 37.74 -16.87
N SER A 53 9.71 37.88 -16.10
CA SER A 53 11.06 37.51 -16.54
C SER A 53 11.34 36.00 -16.42
N LEU A 54 10.59 35.29 -15.56
CA LEU A 54 10.85 33.89 -15.31
C LEU A 54 10.42 33.04 -16.50
N ASN A 55 11.38 32.32 -17.07
CA ASN A 55 11.21 31.38 -18.17
C ASN A 55 11.64 30.00 -17.75
N VAL A 56 10.96 28.98 -18.30
CA VAL A 56 11.23 27.55 -18.08
C VAL A 56 11.23 26.84 -19.41
N ASN A 57 11.91 25.69 -19.48
CA ASN A 57 11.75 24.72 -20.55
C ASN A 57 10.80 23.58 -20.09
N ASN A 58 10.32 22.78 -21.04
CA ASN A 58 9.59 21.52 -20.80
C ASN A 58 8.32 21.66 -19.93
N GLY A 59 7.65 22.80 -20.02
CA GLY A 59 6.42 23.06 -19.30
C GLY A 59 6.04 24.53 -19.32
N THR A 60 5.08 24.90 -18.48
CA THR A 60 4.57 26.26 -18.32
C THR A 60 4.74 26.76 -16.90
N ILE A 61 4.84 28.07 -16.72
CA ILE A 61 4.97 28.70 -15.40
C ILE A 61 3.90 29.78 -15.22
N SER A 62 3.27 29.83 -14.06
CA SER A 62 2.35 30.89 -13.66
C SER A 62 2.78 31.50 -12.31
N TYR A 63 2.50 32.77 -12.11
CA TYR A 63 2.79 33.49 -10.86
C TYR A 63 1.51 33.78 -10.07
N GLU A 64 1.53 33.47 -8.78
CA GLU A 64 0.46 33.74 -7.83
C GLU A 64 0.86 34.87 -6.88
N PRO A 65 0.46 36.11 -7.14
CA PRO A 65 0.94 37.29 -6.39
C PRO A 65 0.59 37.25 -4.90
N LEU A 66 -0.59 36.72 -4.53
CA LEU A 66 -1.03 36.67 -3.14
C LEU A 66 -0.23 35.69 -2.28
N LEU A 67 0.32 34.66 -2.89
CA LEU A 67 1.10 33.61 -2.22
C LEU A 67 2.61 33.80 -2.41
N HIS A 68 3.04 34.79 -3.21
CA HIS A 68 4.44 34.97 -3.58
C HIS A 68 5.12 33.71 -4.07
N GLN A 69 4.44 32.99 -4.98
CA GLN A 69 4.91 31.69 -5.50
C GLN A 69 4.68 31.57 -7.00
N TYR A 70 5.48 30.71 -7.62
CA TYR A 70 5.33 30.28 -8.99
C TYR A 70 4.86 28.83 -9.02
N THR A 71 3.94 28.51 -9.93
CA THR A 71 3.50 27.13 -10.19
C THR A 71 4.00 26.72 -11.57
N PHE A 72 4.91 25.75 -11.59
CA PHE A 72 5.36 25.09 -12.81
C PHE A 72 4.44 23.89 -13.09
N THR A 73 3.98 23.79 -14.34
CA THR A 73 3.22 22.64 -14.84
C THR A 73 4.04 21.98 -15.94
N PRO A 74 4.56 20.75 -15.72
CA PRO A 74 5.35 20.06 -16.73
C PRO A 74 4.54 19.71 -17.96
N ASP A 75 5.19 19.60 -19.13
CA ASP A 75 4.60 19.00 -20.29
C ASP A 75 4.18 17.55 -19.99
N THR A 76 3.14 17.08 -20.67
CA THR A 76 2.62 15.71 -20.47
C THR A 76 3.73 14.68 -20.65
N ASP A 77 3.87 13.79 -19.65
CA ASP A 77 4.84 12.71 -19.61
C ASP A 77 6.31 13.14 -19.67
N PHE A 78 6.60 14.43 -19.46
CA PHE A 78 7.97 14.90 -19.36
C PHE A 78 8.64 14.42 -18.06
N SER A 79 9.88 13.98 -18.18
CA SER A 79 10.79 13.72 -17.07
C SER A 79 12.20 14.16 -17.45
N GLY A 80 12.95 14.66 -16.49
CA GLY A 80 14.29 15.20 -16.72
C GLY A 80 14.49 16.56 -16.09
N GLN A 81 15.58 17.22 -16.46
CA GLN A 81 15.93 18.52 -15.92
C GLN A 81 15.06 19.64 -16.53
N VAL A 82 14.58 20.51 -15.66
CA VAL A 82 13.96 21.79 -15.99
C VAL A 82 14.95 22.89 -15.67
N ASP A 83 15.26 23.69 -16.67
CA ASP A 83 16.10 24.88 -16.51
C ASP A 83 15.21 26.11 -16.33
N ILE A 84 15.60 26.98 -15.42
CA ILE A 84 14.91 28.22 -15.09
C ILE A 84 15.86 29.39 -15.39
N SER A 85 15.36 30.41 -16.03
CA SER A 85 16.05 31.70 -16.14
C SER A 85 15.13 32.84 -15.71
N TYR A 86 15.65 33.83 -15.00
CA TYR A 86 14.89 34.96 -14.48
C TYR A 86 15.79 36.16 -14.19
N ASN A 87 15.21 37.34 -14.06
CA ASN A 87 15.94 38.54 -13.63
C ASN A 87 15.68 38.83 -12.15
N VAL A 88 16.75 39.00 -11.39
CA VAL A 88 16.72 39.61 -10.06
C VAL A 88 16.95 41.10 -10.24
N ILE A 89 16.04 41.92 -9.73
CA ILE A 89 16.07 43.36 -9.84
C ILE A 89 16.13 44.00 -8.45
N ASP A 90 16.75 45.18 -8.36
CA ASP A 90 16.59 46.11 -7.26
C ASP A 90 15.46 47.11 -7.56
N ASP A 91 15.12 47.96 -6.63
CA ASP A 91 14.08 49.00 -6.80
C ASP A 91 14.64 50.32 -7.41
N ASN A 92 15.91 50.35 -7.80
CA ASN A 92 16.62 51.49 -8.34
C ASN A 92 17.09 51.33 -9.82
N GLY A 93 16.74 50.18 -10.45
CA GLY A 93 16.93 49.95 -11.89
C GLY A 93 18.10 49.02 -12.25
N GLY A 94 18.79 48.45 -11.26
CA GLY A 94 19.77 47.40 -11.47
C GLY A 94 19.13 46.05 -11.75
N SER A 95 19.81 45.17 -12.46
CA SER A 95 19.30 43.85 -12.83
C SER A 95 20.42 42.80 -12.97
N PHE A 96 20.17 41.59 -12.53
CA PHE A 96 21.03 40.41 -12.69
C PHE A 96 20.25 39.25 -13.31
N ASN A 97 20.77 38.69 -14.43
CA ASN A 97 20.17 37.53 -15.04
C ASN A 97 20.64 36.27 -14.29
N ALA A 98 19.69 35.58 -13.66
CA ALA A 98 19.89 34.40 -12.84
C ALA A 98 19.40 33.13 -13.52
N THR A 99 19.98 31.99 -13.13
CA THR A 99 19.54 30.66 -13.56
C THR A 99 19.46 29.71 -12.37
N ASN A 100 18.57 28.75 -12.45
CA ASN A 100 18.46 27.62 -11.52
C ASN A 100 17.92 26.39 -12.25
N SER A 101 17.86 25.25 -11.60
CA SER A 101 17.29 24.02 -12.19
C SER A 101 16.76 23.09 -11.12
N PHE A 102 15.85 22.20 -11.53
CA PHE A 102 15.37 21.07 -10.75
C PHE A 102 15.03 19.90 -11.69
N ASN A 103 14.79 18.69 -11.16
CA ASN A 103 14.37 17.57 -11.99
C ASN A 103 12.89 17.27 -11.81
N ILE A 104 12.28 16.79 -12.88
CA ILE A 104 10.98 16.10 -12.85
C ILE A 104 11.25 14.60 -12.97
N ASN A 105 10.93 13.87 -11.92
CA ASN A 105 11.13 12.43 -11.84
C ASN A 105 9.88 11.69 -12.31
N VAL A 106 10.08 10.55 -12.98
CA VAL A 106 9.00 9.60 -13.24
C VAL A 106 8.55 9.05 -11.88
N PRO A 107 7.24 9.04 -11.58
CA PRO A 107 6.77 8.34 -10.39
C PRO A 107 7.27 6.89 -10.42
N GLN A 108 7.96 6.48 -9.38
CA GLN A 108 8.46 5.11 -9.31
C GLN A 108 7.26 4.17 -9.31
N ALA A 109 7.22 3.22 -10.24
CA ALA A 109 6.18 2.21 -10.25
C ALA A 109 6.17 1.50 -8.89
N ARG A 110 4.99 1.45 -8.25
CA ARG A 110 4.84 0.80 -6.96
C ARG A 110 5.11 -0.70 -7.16
N GLU A 111 6.13 -1.21 -6.49
CA GLU A 111 6.43 -2.63 -6.48
C GLU A 111 5.56 -3.32 -5.44
N TYR A 112 5.03 -4.49 -5.79
CA TYR A 112 4.18 -5.28 -4.92
C TYR A 112 4.79 -6.65 -4.67
N THR A 113 4.90 -7.04 -3.40
CA THR A 113 5.31 -8.38 -2.99
C THR A 113 4.09 -9.21 -2.61
N ALA A 114 3.90 -10.36 -3.26
CA ALA A 114 2.83 -11.28 -2.90
C ALA A 114 3.15 -11.95 -1.57
N ARG A 115 2.17 -11.97 -0.66
CA ARG A 115 2.20 -12.76 0.60
C ARG A 115 1.28 -13.96 0.56
N ASP A 116 0.30 -13.91 -0.31
CA ASP A 116 -0.56 -15.00 -0.65
C ASP A 116 -0.53 -15.20 -2.17
N SER A 117 -0.50 -16.46 -2.60
CA SER A 117 -0.47 -16.84 -4.02
C SER A 117 -1.51 -17.94 -4.33
N GLN A 118 -2.45 -18.16 -3.42
CA GLN A 118 -3.54 -19.12 -3.60
C GLN A 118 -4.79 -18.38 -4.12
N GLY A 119 -5.67 -19.12 -4.76
CA GLY A 119 -6.94 -18.59 -5.25
C GLY A 119 -6.85 -17.67 -6.47
N ASN A 120 -7.88 -16.86 -6.67
CA ASN A 120 -8.04 -15.94 -7.79
C ASN A 120 -7.66 -14.50 -7.45
N ILE A 121 -7.55 -14.19 -6.17
CA ILE A 121 -7.10 -12.91 -5.64
C ILE A 121 -5.81 -13.16 -4.87
N HIS A 122 -4.80 -12.37 -5.13
CA HIS A 122 -3.54 -12.44 -4.39
C HIS A 122 -3.43 -11.24 -3.46
N LEU A 123 -3.22 -11.50 -2.18
CA LEU A 123 -2.83 -10.47 -1.22
C LEU A 123 -1.40 -10.02 -1.52
N VAL A 124 -1.22 -8.74 -1.82
CA VAL A 124 0.08 -8.16 -2.11
C VAL A 124 0.33 -6.93 -1.25
N PHE A 125 1.59 -6.64 -0.96
CA PHE A 125 2.02 -5.49 -0.17
C PHE A 125 2.99 -4.63 -0.96
N ASP A 126 2.88 -3.32 -0.79
CA ASP A 126 3.89 -2.40 -1.32
C ASP A 126 5.10 -2.26 -0.37
N GLN A 127 6.05 -1.42 -0.75
CA GLN A 127 7.26 -1.15 0.03
C GLN A 127 7.01 -0.49 1.39
N ASP A 128 5.85 0.12 1.58
CA ASP A 128 5.43 0.79 2.81
C ASP A 128 4.52 -0.12 3.67
N ASP A 129 4.41 -1.41 3.29
CA ASP A 129 3.66 -2.47 3.96
C ASP A 129 2.12 -2.26 3.95
N TYR A 130 1.61 -1.51 2.96
CA TYR A 130 0.18 -1.40 2.71
C TYR A 130 -0.35 -2.58 1.91
N GLY A 131 -1.52 -3.08 2.29
CA GLY A 131 -2.17 -4.25 1.70
C GLY A 131 -3.06 -3.93 0.51
N TYR A 132 -2.98 -4.77 -0.51
CA TYR A 132 -3.76 -4.69 -1.73
C TYR A 132 -4.23 -6.07 -2.16
N ALA A 133 -5.39 -6.11 -2.81
CA ALA A 133 -5.87 -7.26 -3.55
C ALA A 133 -5.44 -7.14 -5.02
N ARG A 134 -4.80 -8.18 -5.55
CA ARG A 134 -4.44 -8.28 -6.98
C ARG A 134 -5.27 -9.37 -7.64
N ASP A 135 -6.04 -9.01 -8.66
CA ASP A 135 -6.83 -9.96 -9.42
C ASP A 135 -6.00 -10.76 -10.45
N ALA A 136 -6.62 -11.75 -11.08
CA ALA A 136 -5.99 -12.59 -12.11
C ALA A 136 -5.56 -11.81 -13.37
N GLN A 137 -6.08 -10.61 -13.59
CA GLN A 137 -5.72 -9.71 -14.69
C GLN A 137 -4.53 -8.81 -14.32
N GLY A 138 -4.11 -8.82 -13.05
CA GLY A 138 -3.02 -8.02 -12.51
C GLY A 138 -3.46 -6.64 -11.99
N ASN A 139 -4.77 -6.34 -11.98
CA ASN A 139 -5.27 -5.10 -11.40
C ASN A 139 -5.09 -5.14 -9.88
N VAL A 140 -4.67 -4.02 -9.31
CA VAL A 140 -4.36 -3.91 -7.89
C VAL A 140 -5.27 -2.88 -7.25
N THR A 141 -6.02 -3.29 -6.22
CA THR A 141 -6.94 -2.43 -5.46
C THR A 141 -6.53 -2.40 -4.00
N ALA A 142 -6.48 -1.22 -3.40
CA ALA A 142 -6.19 -1.06 -1.98
C ALA A 142 -7.26 -1.73 -1.12
N ILE A 143 -6.84 -2.47 -0.09
CA ILE A 143 -7.76 -3.01 0.91
C ILE A 143 -7.90 -1.96 2.02
N SER A 144 -9.12 -1.62 2.41
CA SER A 144 -9.39 -0.53 3.36
C SER A 144 -10.32 -0.96 4.49
N TYR A 145 -10.11 -0.34 5.67
CA TYR A 145 -10.94 -0.40 6.85
C TYR A 145 -11.09 1.01 7.43
N GLY A 146 -11.82 1.89 6.72
CA GLY A 146 -11.84 3.33 6.99
C GLY A 146 -10.54 4.05 6.63
N GLU A 147 -9.41 3.34 6.69
CA GLU A 147 -8.10 3.72 6.14
C GLU A 147 -7.48 2.51 5.45
N GLN A 148 -6.49 2.70 4.60
CA GLN A 148 -5.83 1.59 3.93
C GLN A 148 -5.14 0.67 4.94
N VAL A 149 -5.37 -0.63 4.82
CA VAL A 149 -4.82 -1.63 5.74
C VAL A 149 -3.31 -1.79 5.56
N ARG A 150 -2.63 -2.05 6.67
CA ARG A 150 -1.20 -2.39 6.70
C ARG A 150 -0.92 -3.39 7.81
N SER A 151 0.21 -4.06 7.72
CA SER A 151 0.64 -4.98 8.78
C SER A 151 0.74 -4.24 10.13
N GLY A 152 0.18 -4.87 11.17
CA GLY A 152 0.26 -4.33 12.54
C GLY A 152 -0.63 -3.12 12.84
N MET A 153 -1.59 -2.75 11.96
CA MET A 153 -2.46 -1.59 12.21
C MET A 153 -3.31 -1.72 13.48
N TRP A 154 -3.58 -2.94 13.94
CA TRP A 154 -4.31 -3.22 15.19
C TRP A 154 -3.44 -3.84 16.28
N GLY A 155 -2.12 -3.58 16.21
CA GLY A 155 -1.12 -4.13 17.13
C GLY A 155 -0.18 -5.09 16.42
N SER A 156 1.01 -5.30 17.01
CA SER A 156 2.09 -6.08 16.39
C SER A 156 1.74 -7.54 16.07
N ASP A 157 0.69 -8.07 16.70
CA ASP A 157 0.33 -9.49 16.63
C ASP A 157 -0.65 -9.80 15.50
N TRP A 158 -1.41 -8.80 15.03
CA TRP A 158 -2.37 -8.96 13.93
C TRP A 158 -1.69 -8.86 12.57
N ARG A 159 -1.92 -9.86 11.72
CA ARG A 159 -1.40 -9.93 10.34
C ARG A 159 -2.51 -10.30 9.39
N ILE A 160 -2.46 -9.71 8.21
CA ILE A 160 -3.30 -10.14 7.10
C ILE A 160 -2.67 -11.42 6.54
N MET A 161 -3.47 -12.48 6.39
CA MET A 161 -3.01 -13.77 5.90
C MET A 161 -3.29 -13.97 4.42
N ALA A 162 -4.51 -13.67 3.99
CA ALA A 162 -4.95 -13.84 2.62
C ALA A 162 -6.13 -12.94 2.27
N ALA A 163 -6.35 -12.75 0.98
CA ALA A 163 -7.52 -12.08 0.41
C ALA A 163 -8.08 -12.95 -0.73
N GLU A 164 -9.41 -13.13 -0.78
CA GLU A 164 -10.08 -13.93 -1.79
C GLU A 164 -11.49 -13.40 -2.09
N ASN A 165 -12.02 -13.73 -3.26
CA ASN A 165 -13.41 -13.49 -3.58
C ASN A 165 -14.20 -14.78 -3.40
N ILE A 166 -14.95 -14.87 -2.31
CA ILE A 166 -15.71 -16.07 -1.90
C ILE A 166 -17.18 -15.80 -2.20
N ASP A 167 -17.76 -16.56 -3.12
CA ASP A 167 -19.16 -16.43 -3.54
C ASP A 167 -19.56 -14.99 -3.95
N GLY A 168 -18.64 -14.24 -4.57
CA GLY A 168 -18.86 -12.87 -5.00
C GLY A 168 -18.62 -11.81 -3.94
N ILE A 169 -18.15 -12.19 -2.74
CA ILE A 169 -17.83 -11.28 -1.64
C ILE A 169 -16.30 -11.24 -1.46
N ASN A 170 -15.73 -10.04 -1.56
CA ASN A 170 -14.34 -9.84 -1.24
C ASN A 170 -14.11 -10.06 0.25
N SER A 171 -13.20 -10.93 0.60
CA SER A 171 -12.97 -11.43 1.95
C SER A 171 -11.51 -11.38 2.30
N VAL A 172 -11.19 -10.98 3.52
CA VAL A 172 -9.80 -10.91 4.02
C VAL A 172 -9.73 -11.64 5.36
N ILE A 173 -8.82 -12.61 5.45
CA ILE A 173 -8.57 -13.33 6.70
C ILE A 173 -7.37 -12.75 7.43
N TRP A 174 -7.56 -12.51 8.71
CA TRP A 174 -6.57 -11.96 9.63
C TRP A 174 -6.23 -12.99 10.69
N LYS A 175 -5.00 -12.95 11.19
CA LYS A 175 -4.50 -13.84 12.23
C LYS A 175 -3.77 -13.03 13.30
N ALA A 176 -4.03 -13.34 14.56
CA ALA A 176 -3.24 -12.90 15.70
C ALA A 176 -2.71 -14.13 16.44
N SER A 177 -1.40 -14.15 16.69
CA SER A 177 -0.80 -15.22 17.49
C SER A 177 -1.10 -15.02 18.97
N ASP A 178 -1.48 -16.07 19.67
CA ASP A 178 -1.66 -16.02 21.13
C ASP A 178 -0.32 -15.85 21.82
N TYR A 179 -0.15 -14.75 22.56
CA TYR A 179 1.05 -14.44 23.33
C TYR A 179 1.38 -15.51 24.40
N TYR A 180 0.36 -16.23 24.92
CA TYR A 180 0.51 -17.25 25.96
C TYR A 180 0.64 -18.68 25.41
N GLY A 181 0.80 -18.84 24.09
CA GLY A 181 0.96 -20.13 23.43
C GLY A 181 -0.34 -20.90 23.27
N GLY A 182 -1.48 -20.21 23.28
CA GLY A 182 -2.80 -20.74 22.88
C GLY A 182 -2.93 -20.86 21.38
N PRO A 183 -4.13 -21.24 20.92
CA PRO A 183 -4.45 -21.23 19.50
C PRO A 183 -4.43 -19.80 18.97
N ASP A 184 -4.05 -19.65 17.71
CA ASP A 184 -4.13 -18.37 17.03
C ASP A 184 -5.59 -17.91 16.93
N SER A 185 -5.79 -16.60 17.04
CA SER A 185 -7.10 -15.96 16.80
C SER A 185 -7.21 -15.58 15.34
N PHE A 186 -8.39 -15.80 14.76
CA PHE A 186 -8.69 -15.44 13.38
C PHE A 186 -9.86 -14.48 13.32
N TRP A 187 -9.85 -13.63 12.30
CA TRP A 187 -10.94 -12.72 11.99
C TRP A 187 -11.13 -12.63 10.48
N LEU A 188 -12.37 -12.77 10.02
CA LEU A 188 -12.73 -12.71 8.63
C LEU A 188 -13.50 -11.41 8.37
N SER A 189 -12.87 -10.48 7.68
CA SER A 189 -13.50 -9.23 7.26
C SER A 189 -14.07 -9.35 5.85
N LEU A 190 -15.25 -8.74 5.65
CA LEU A 190 -15.96 -8.68 4.39
C LEU A 190 -15.85 -7.29 3.79
N HIS A 191 -15.57 -7.23 2.50
CA HIS A 191 -15.30 -5.99 1.78
C HIS A 191 -16.23 -5.88 0.57
N ASP A 192 -16.56 -4.66 0.21
CA ASP A 192 -17.33 -4.35 -0.99
C ASP A 192 -16.49 -4.56 -2.27
N GLN A 193 -17.08 -4.28 -3.43
CA GLN A 193 -16.38 -4.42 -4.73
C GLN A 193 -15.16 -3.50 -4.90
N ASN A 194 -14.99 -2.48 -4.05
CA ASN A 194 -13.84 -1.58 -4.01
C ASN A 194 -12.82 -1.97 -2.92
N TRP A 195 -13.00 -3.12 -2.27
CA TRP A 195 -12.20 -3.60 -1.14
C TRP A 195 -12.28 -2.70 0.11
N GLU A 196 -13.38 -1.96 0.28
CA GLU A 196 -13.67 -1.23 1.52
C GLU A 196 -14.46 -2.13 2.48
N PHE A 197 -14.06 -2.19 3.74
CA PHE A 197 -14.69 -3.00 4.77
C PHE A 197 -16.14 -2.55 5.01
N TYR A 198 -17.05 -3.51 5.17
CA TYR A 198 -18.43 -3.21 5.55
C TYR A 198 -19.02 -4.14 6.63
N ASP A 199 -18.45 -5.38 6.80
CA ASP A 199 -18.95 -6.37 7.77
C ASP A 199 -17.88 -7.41 8.09
N SER A 200 -18.17 -8.31 9.01
CA SER A 200 -17.32 -9.44 9.36
C SER A 200 -18.12 -10.73 9.52
N ARG A 201 -17.43 -11.85 9.36
CA ARG A 201 -17.98 -13.19 9.56
C ARG A 201 -17.11 -13.97 10.53
N ASP A 202 -17.74 -14.90 11.28
CA ASP A 202 -17.00 -15.84 12.12
C ASP A 202 -16.21 -16.83 11.22
N PRO A 203 -14.88 -16.87 11.31
CA PRO A 203 -14.07 -17.83 10.56
C PRO A 203 -14.08 -19.25 11.13
N GLY A 204 -14.71 -19.46 12.28
CA GLY A 204 -14.70 -20.71 13.04
C GLY A 204 -13.57 -20.83 14.07
N TRP A 205 -13.64 -21.86 14.88
CA TRP A 205 -12.66 -22.16 15.94
C TRP A 205 -11.54 -23.07 15.41
N PRO A 206 -10.24 -22.67 15.51
CA PRO A 206 -9.11 -23.46 14.98
C PRO A 206 -8.76 -24.69 15.82
N GLY A 207 -9.46 -24.95 16.93
CA GLY A 207 -9.07 -25.96 17.91
C GLY A 207 -7.93 -25.52 18.82
N ASP A 208 -7.73 -26.22 19.91
CA ASP A 208 -6.57 -26.04 20.79
C ASP A 208 -5.83 -27.37 21.00
N PRO A 209 -4.69 -27.58 20.31
CA PRO A 209 -3.97 -28.86 20.40
C PRO A 209 -3.42 -29.16 21.81
N ARG A 210 -3.29 -28.17 22.71
CA ARG A 210 -2.88 -28.39 24.11
C ARG A 210 -3.93 -29.18 24.89
N TYR A 211 -5.19 -29.09 24.48
CA TYR A 211 -6.30 -29.79 25.11
C TYR A 211 -6.86 -30.91 24.24
N GLY A 212 -6.24 -31.16 23.09
CA GLY A 212 -6.72 -32.20 22.12
C GLY A 212 -8.01 -31.77 21.40
N GLU A 213 -8.28 -30.48 21.35
CA GLU A 213 -9.42 -29.93 20.61
C GLU A 213 -9.11 -29.87 19.12
N THR A 214 -10.10 -30.19 18.29
CA THR A 214 -10.02 -30.08 16.83
C THR A 214 -10.73 -28.81 16.34
N PRO A 215 -10.38 -28.31 15.15
CA PRO A 215 -11.14 -27.25 14.50
C PRO A 215 -12.61 -27.61 14.35
N ASP A 216 -13.48 -26.59 14.36
CA ASP A 216 -14.88 -26.77 14.03
C ASP A 216 -15.14 -26.81 12.51
N ASP A 217 -16.34 -27.21 12.11
CA ASP A 217 -16.71 -27.33 10.69
C ASP A 217 -16.60 -25.98 9.95
N GLN A 218 -16.86 -24.84 10.63
CA GLN A 218 -16.77 -23.53 10.01
C GLN A 218 -15.32 -23.14 9.72
N PHE A 219 -14.39 -23.49 10.60
CA PHE A 219 -12.97 -23.25 10.37
C PHE A 219 -12.45 -24.03 9.17
N TYR A 220 -12.83 -25.29 9.03
CA TYR A 220 -12.49 -26.13 7.88
C TYR A 220 -13.07 -25.58 6.55
N ILE A 221 -14.28 -25.00 6.60
CA ILE A 221 -14.86 -24.30 5.45
C ILE A 221 -14.00 -23.09 5.11
N THR A 222 -13.59 -22.28 6.10
CA THR A 222 -12.75 -21.11 5.88
C THR A 222 -11.39 -21.48 5.25
N GLU A 223 -10.73 -22.56 5.71
CA GLU A 223 -9.50 -23.05 5.07
C GLU A 223 -9.73 -23.45 3.61
N THR A 224 -10.84 -24.13 3.34
CA THR A 224 -11.22 -24.53 1.98
C THR A 224 -11.50 -23.34 1.08
N ASP A 225 -12.20 -22.33 1.57
CA ASP A 225 -12.57 -21.11 0.85
C ASP A 225 -11.33 -20.30 0.42
N PHE A 226 -10.31 -20.24 1.28
CA PHE A 226 -9.04 -19.58 0.99
C PHE A 226 -7.98 -20.52 0.37
N ASN A 227 -8.21 -21.81 0.37
CA ASN A 227 -7.27 -22.84 -0.03
C ASN A 227 -5.92 -22.78 0.74
N ILE A 228 -5.99 -22.52 2.04
CA ILE A 228 -4.83 -22.36 2.95
C ILE A 228 -5.05 -23.16 4.22
N ASP A 229 -4.04 -23.92 4.64
CA ASP A 229 -3.93 -24.55 5.95
C ASP A 229 -3.53 -23.47 6.99
N PHE A 230 -4.52 -22.86 7.65
CA PHE A 230 -4.28 -21.75 8.58
C PHE A 230 -3.75 -22.21 9.95
N ASN A 231 -4.09 -23.42 10.37
CA ASN A 231 -3.69 -23.97 11.68
C ASN A 231 -2.41 -24.81 11.62
N ASN A 232 -1.88 -25.06 10.41
CA ASN A 232 -0.71 -25.89 10.12
C ASN A 232 -0.85 -27.35 10.61
N ASP A 233 -2.03 -27.94 10.51
CA ASP A 233 -2.24 -29.35 10.83
C ASP A 233 -1.88 -30.31 9.68
N GLY A 234 -1.53 -29.76 8.52
CA GLY A 234 -1.12 -30.47 7.32
C GLY A 234 -2.25 -30.79 6.36
N THR A 235 -3.46 -30.30 6.60
CA THR A 235 -4.62 -30.47 5.72
C THR A 235 -5.29 -29.11 5.45
N ILE A 236 -5.91 -28.97 4.28
CA ILE A 236 -6.80 -27.85 3.98
C ILE A 236 -8.22 -28.38 4.10
N GLY A 237 -9.01 -27.77 4.98
CA GLY A 237 -10.36 -28.22 5.29
C GLY A 237 -10.39 -29.51 6.14
N ALA A 238 -11.58 -30.10 6.28
CA ALA A 238 -11.78 -31.23 7.16
C ALA A 238 -10.90 -32.45 6.79
N PRO A 239 -10.20 -33.06 7.77
CA PRO A 239 -9.44 -34.27 7.50
C PRO A 239 -10.36 -35.38 6.99
N PRO A 240 -9.84 -36.31 6.19
CA PRO A 240 -10.63 -37.43 5.71
C PRO A 240 -11.24 -38.19 6.88
N ALA A 241 -12.52 -38.52 6.79
CA ALA A 241 -13.18 -39.31 7.81
C ALA A 241 -12.38 -40.57 8.15
N PRO A 242 -12.21 -40.94 9.44
CA PRO A 242 -11.55 -42.17 9.80
C PRO A 242 -12.22 -43.35 9.09
N PRO A 243 -11.46 -44.36 8.65
CA PRO A 243 -12.02 -45.51 7.99
C PRO A 243 -13.12 -46.13 8.89
N ALA A 244 -14.25 -46.47 8.29
CA ALA A 244 -15.34 -47.11 9.02
C ALA A 244 -14.78 -48.27 9.85
N PRO A 245 -15.22 -48.46 11.10
CA PRO A 245 -14.77 -49.59 11.92
C PRO A 245 -15.00 -50.89 11.14
N ILE A 246 -13.94 -51.67 11.00
CA ILE A 246 -14.07 -52.99 10.36
C ILE A 246 -14.98 -53.80 11.27
N ASN A 247 -16.21 -54.08 10.80
CA ASN A 247 -17.11 -54.97 11.52
C ASN A 247 -16.52 -56.37 11.44
N ASN A 248 -15.83 -56.77 12.51
CA ASN A 248 -15.31 -58.13 12.69
C ASN A 248 -16.33 -59.06 13.33
N ASP A 249 -17.63 -58.79 13.16
CA ASP A 249 -18.65 -59.73 13.61
C ASP A 249 -18.38 -61.13 13.00
N PRO A 250 -18.41 -62.19 13.80
CA PRO A 250 -18.13 -63.52 13.29
C PRO A 250 -19.15 -63.89 12.23
N VAL A 251 -18.68 -64.01 11.00
CA VAL A 251 -19.50 -64.53 9.90
C VAL A 251 -19.60 -66.00 10.10
N LEU A 252 -20.82 -66.51 10.21
CA LEU A 252 -21.08 -67.93 10.23
C LEU A 252 -20.74 -68.55 8.86
N THR A 253 -19.53 -69.10 8.73
CA THR A 253 -19.00 -69.64 7.47
C THR A 253 -19.32 -71.13 7.30
N GLY A 254 -20.21 -71.70 8.11
CA GLY A 254 -20.63 -73.09 8.05
C GLY A 254 -22.16 -73.28 8.02
N THR A 255 -22.61 -74.29 7.35
CA THR A 255 -24.04 -74.73 7.39
C THR A 255 -24.38 -75.04 8.83
N PRO A 256 -25.45 -74.50 9.43
CA PRO A 256 -25.89 -74.91 10.77
C PRO A 256 -26.13 -76.42 10.82
N ALA A 257 -25.54 -77.08 11.81
CA ALA A 257 -25.84 -78.49 12.05
C ALA A 257 -27.32 -78.61 12.40
N THR A 258 -28.05 -79.34 11.61
CA THR A 258 -29.41 -79.77 11.94
C THR A 258 -29.36 -80.63 13.19
N LEU A 259 -29.94 -80.16 14.28
CA LEU A 259 -30.19 -80.99 15.44
C LEU A 259 -31.17 -82.13 15.05
N ALA A 260 -30.70 -83.35 15.14
CA ALA A 260 -31.58 -84.52 14.95
C ALA A 260 -32.62 -84.53 16.08
N ASP A 261 -33.90 -84.58 15.71
CA ASP A 261 -35.00 -84.80 16.66
C ASP A 261 -34.77 -86.09 17.47
N GLY A 262 -34.55 -85.88 18.78
CA GLY A 262 -34.51 -87.01 19.69
C GLY A 262 -35.89 -87.66 19.79
N GLN A 263 -35.98 -88.91 19.35
CA GLN A 263 -37.14 -89.69 19.60
C GLN A 263 -37.31 -89.86 21.10
N GLN A 264 -38.50 -89.47 21.61
CA GLN A 264 -38.99 -89.88 22.90
C GLN A 264 -39.50 -91.37 22.79
N ASN A 265 -39.06 -92.19 23.67
CA ASN A 265 -39.76 -93.37 24.15
C ASN A 265 -40.19 -93.20 25.59
#